data_531286937273b992cc4ed61ad389387c
#
_entry.id   531286937273b992cc4ed61ad389387c
#
_cell.length_a   1.000
_cell.length_b   1.000
_cell.length_c   1.000
_cell.angle_alpha   90.00
_cell.angle_beta   90.00
_cell.angle_gamma   90.00
#
_symmetry.space_group_name_H-M   'P 1'
#
loop_
_entity.id
_entity.type
_entity.pdbx_description
1 polymer ?
#
loop_
_entity_poly.entity_id
_entity_poly.type
_entity_poly.pdbx_seq_one_letter_code
_entity_poly.pdbx_strand_id
1 'polypeptide(L)'
;MSKKHWYLLSLVGKDRPGIVARLSAGLCKNGCNLGDSSMARLGDNFVIMLAVQFEGSQEALSNIVSPLAGSMDLKQSLMEIKEGTHDIEPDVRINIYSDERMGIIEDVTSMLTESGLNILSLESNLDSNQPNNTYSIHIEGTVSEGITPLYEVLDRLSDEKNIQSQLIPINSQVI
;
A
#
# COMPACT_ATOMS: atom_id res chain seq x y z
N MET A 1 9.03 17.16 30.48
CA MET A 1 9.36 16.20 29.41
C MET A 1 8.42 16.48 28.25
N SER A 2 8.94 16.91 27.12
CA SER A 2 8.13 17.13 25.92
C SER A 2 7.63 15.76 25.44
N LYS A 3 6.36 15.70 25.04
CA LYS A 3 5.72 14.45 24.61
C LYS A 3 6.18 14.15 23.18
N LYS A 4 6.63 12.94 22.94
CA LYS A 4 6.92 12.47 21.58
C LYS A 4 5.62 12.13 20.89
N HIS A 5 5.46 12.59 19.66
CA HIS A 5 4.30 12.34 18.81
C HIS A 5 4.71 11.50 17.61
N TRP A 6 3.78 10.73 17.09
CA TRP A 6 3.97 9.98 15.87
C TRP A 6 3.28 10.71 14.70
N TYR A 7 3.96 10.74 13.59
CA TYR A 7 3.48 11.34 12.35
C TYR A 7 3.64 10.37 11.19
N LEU A 8 2.65 10.30 10.32
CA LEU A 8 2.78 9.64 9.03
C LEU A 8 3.26 10.68 8.02
N LEU A 9 4.46 10.49 7.53
CA LEU A 9 5.05 11.27 6.46
C LEU A 9 4.92 10.51 5.15
N SER A 10 4.24 11.10 4.15
CA SER A 10 4.17 10.57 2.80
C SER A 10 4.90 11.49 1.84
N LEU A 11 5.73 10.91 0.99
CA LEU A 11 6.48 11.62 -0.06
C LEU A 11 6.25 10.95 -1.40
N VAL A 12 6.01 11.75 -2.44
CA VAL A 12 5.80 11.26 -3.80
C VAL A 12 6.54 12.13 -4.81
N GLY A 13 7.15 11.51 -5.81
CA GLY A 13 7.82 12.20 -6.90
C GLY A 13 8.56 11.27 -7.83
N LYS A 14 9.46 11.82 -8.67
CA LYS A 14 10.30 11.01 -9.55
C LYS A 14 11.31 10.19 -8.75
N ASP A 15 11.43 8.92 -9.13
CA ASP A 15 12.44 8.04 -8.54
C ASP A 15 13.85 8.48 -8.93
N ARG A 16 14.72 8.54 -7.93
CA ARG A 16 16.16 8.85 -8.10
C ARG A 16 16.99 8.10 -7.08
N PRO A 17 18.17 7.62 -7.44
CA PRO A 17 19.06 6.96 -6.49
C PRO A 17 19.35 7.82 -5.25
N GLY A 18 19.27 7.22 -4.07
CA GLY A 18 19.65 7.86 -2.81
C GLY A 18 18.56 8.68 -2.14
N ILE A 19 17.32 8.76 -2.65
CA ILE A 19 16.22 9.51 -2.00
C ILE A 19 16.01 9.03 -0.57
N VAL A 20 15.82 7.73 -0.36
CA VAL A 20 15.56 7.17 0.98
C VAL A 20 16.71 7.46 1.93
N ALA A 21 17.97 7.28 1.50
CA ALA A 21 19.13 7.54 2.32
C ALA A 21 19.25 9.03 2.73
N ARG A 22 19.02 9.94 1.80
CA ARG A 22 19.03 11.39 2.08
C ARG A 22 17.92 11.81 3.01
N LEU A 23 16.72 11.27 2.80
CA LEU A 23 15.55 11.53 3.64
C LEU A 23 15.80 11.05 5.06
N SER A 24 16.19 9.79 5.23
CA SER A 24 16.46 9.19 6.54
C SER A 24 17.56 9.94 7.28
N ALA A 25 18.67 10.26 6.60
CA ALA A 25 19.76 11.01 7.20
C ALA A 25 19.31 12.43 7.62
N GLY A 26 18.52 13.10 6.80
CA GLY A 26 17.99 14.43 7.10
C GLY A 26 17.05 14.43 8.30
N LEU A 27 16.14 13.46 8.39
CA LEU A 27 15.22 13.32 9.53
C LEU A 27 15.97 12.96 10.82
N CYS A 28 16.85 11.96 10.79
CA CYS A 28 17.63 11.54 11.97
C CYS A 28 18.52 12.67 12.50
N LYS A 29 19.17 13.46 11.62
CA LYS A 29 19.99 14.60 12.00
C LYS A 29 19.19 15.70 12.74
N ASN A 30 17.90 15.77 12.50
CA ASN A 30 16.98 16.70 13.16
C ASN A 30 16.22 16.07 14.35
N GLY A 31 16.70 14.97 14.90
CA GLY A 31 16.16 14.36 16.10
C GLY A 31 14.89 13.52 15.90
N CYS A 32 14.55 13.20 14.64
CA CYS A 32 13.45 12.30 14.35
C CYS A 32 13.90 10.84 14.52
N ASN A 33 13.03 10.01 15.11
CA ASN A 33 13.18 8.57 15.09
C ASN A 33 12.24 7.99 14.02
N LEU A 34 12.73 7.03 13.23
CA LEU A 34 11.97 6.41 12.15
C LEU A 34 11.41 5.07 12.60
N GLY A 35 10.12 4.88 12.42
CA GLY A 35 9.41 3.62 12.62
C GLY A 35 9.19 2.88 11.31
N ASP A 36 8.01 2.27 11.19
CA ASP A 36 7.64 1.48 10.02
C ASP A 36 7.62 2.32 8.75
N SER A 37 7.94 1.68 7.64
CA SER A 37 7.96 2.34 6.35
C SER A 37 7.49 1.41 5.24
N SER A 38 6.78 2.00 4.28
CA SER A 38 6.37 1.32 3.05
C SER A 38 6.76 2.17 1.86
N MET A 39 7.27 1.54 0.82
CA MET A 39 7.69 2.21 -0.40
C MET A 39 7.19 1.43 -1.61
N ALA A 40 6.68 2.15 -2.59
CA ALA A 40 6.28 1.58 -3.87
C ALA A 40 6.84 2.42 -5.03
N ARG A 41 7.02 1.76 -6.18
CA ARG A 41 7.42 2.38 -7.42
C ARG A 41 6.39 2.08 -8.51
N LEU A 42 5.98 3.12 -9.23
CA LEU A 42 5.10 2.99 -10.37
C LEU A 42 5.69 3.76 -11.57
N GLY A 43 6.21 3.03 -12.54
CA GLY A 43 6.97 3.61 -13.65
C GLY A 43 8.19 4.39 -13.13
N ASP A 44 8.30 5.65 -13.52
CA ASP A 44 9.39 6.55 -13.10
C ASP A 44 9.09 7.28 -11.77
N ASN A 45 7.95 7.00 -11.16
CA ASN A 45 7.55 7.63 -9.92
C ASN A 45 7.70 6.69 -8.74
N PHE A 46 7.90 7.28 -7.60
CA PHE A 46 8.02 6.57 -6.33
C PHE A 46 7.14 7.24 -5.28
N VAL A 47 6.67 6.45 -4.35
CA VAL A 47 6.00 6.92 -3.14
C VAL A 47 6.62 6.21 -1.93
N ILE A 48 6.80 6.93 -0.85
CA ILE A 48 7.17 6.36 0.45
C ILE A 48 6.26 6.91 1.54
N MET A 49 5.85 6.04 2.43
CA MET A 49 5.20 6.37 3.70
C MET A 49 6.14 5.97 4.84
N LEU A 50 6.31 6.86 5.80
CA LEU A 50 7.19 6.67 6.96
C LEU A 50 6.44 7.05 8.24
N ALA A 51 6.47 6.20 9.23
CA ALA A 51 6.14 6.57 10.59
C ALA A 51 7.34 7.30 11.20
N VAL A 52 7.13 8.54 11.61
CA VAL A 52 8.17 9.42 12.17
C VAL A 52 7.80 9.81 13.58
N GLN A 53 8.64 9.47 14.55
CA GLN A 53 8.49 9.95 15.92
C GLN A 53 9.30 11.22 16.10
N PHE A 54 8.66 12.27 16.56
CA PHE A 54 9.27 13.58 16.73
C PHE A 54 8.81 14.26 18.03
N GLU A 55 9.71 14.98 18.66
CA GLU A 55 9.45 15.77 19.86
C GLU A 55 9.15 17.23 19.48
N GLY A 56 7.94 17.47 19.02
CA GLY A 56 7.50 18.81 18.57
C GLY A 56 6.17 18.76 17.83
N SER A 57 5.71 19.89 17.38
CA SER A 57 4.46 20.02 16.64
C SER A 57 4.60 19.53 15.19
N GLN A 58 3.48 19.24 14.56
CA GLN A 58 3.42 18.93 13.13
C GLN A 58 4.03 20.05 12.27
N GLU A 59 3.84 21.31 12.64
CA GLU A 59 4.41 22.46 11.95
C GLU A 59 5.94 22.47 12.06
N ALA A 60 6.49 22.20 13.25
CA ALA A 60 7.94 22.10 13.45
C ALA A 60 8.55 20.96 12.61
N LEU A 61 7.90 19.80 12.56
CA LEU A 61 8.33 18.69 11.71
C LEU A 61 8.21 19.05 10.22
N SER A 62 7.14 19.72 9.81
CA SER A 62 6.96 20.19 8.43
C SER A 62 8.09 21.12 8.01
N ASN A 63 8.57 22.00 8.90
CA ASN A 63 9.69 22.91 8.63
C ASN A 63 11.04 22.17 8.42
N ILE A 64 11.18 20.98 8.99
CA ILE A 64 12.32 20.09 8.74
C ILE A 64 12.16 19.36 7.40
N VAL A 65 10.97 18.82 7.14
CA VAL A 65 10.69 17.96 5.97
C VAL A 65 10.65 18.78 4.67
N SER A 66 10.04 19.97 4.69
CA SER A 66 9.81 20.77 3.48
C SER A 66 11.09 21.08 2.69
N PRO A 67 12.19 21.55 3.30
CA PRO A 67 13.43 21.76 2.55
C PRO A 67 14.07 20.46 2.07
N LEU A 68 13.93 19.37 2.81
CA LEU A 68 14.43 18.06 2.38
C LEU A 68 13.66 17.56 1.15
N ALA A 69 12.34 17.56 1.20
CA ALA A 69 11.48 17.18 0.10
C ALA A 69 11.69 18.08 -1.13
N GLY A 70 11.74 19.40 -0.93
CA GLY A 70 11.97 20.37 -1.99
C GLY A 70 13.33 20.19 -2.70
N SER A 71 14.40 19.87 -1.95
CA SER A 71 15.73 19.59 -2.54
C SER A 71 15.77 18.35 -3.42
N MET A 72 14.77 17.47 -3.31
CA MET A 72 14.62 16.23 -4.06
C MET A 72 13.45 16.29 -5.06
N ASP A 73 12.78 17.44 -5.16
CA ASP A 73 11.59 17.64 -6.02
C ASP A 73 10.45 16.64 -5.68
N LEU A 74 10.24 16.43 -4.37
CA LEU A 74 9.20 15.57 -3.85
C LEU A 74 8.05 16.39 -3.27
N LYS A 75 6.83 15.95 -3.50
CA LYS A 75 5.64 16.43 -2.80
C LYS A 75 5.50 15.69 -1.47
N GLN A 76 5.12 16.41 -0.43
CA GLN A 76 4.95 15.84 0.91
C GLN A 76 3.53 15.97 1.43
N SER A 77 3.14 15.03 2.27
CA SER A 77 1.98 15.10 3.15
C SER A 77 2.40 14.64 4.54
N LEU A 78 1.91 15.31 5.57
CA LEU A 78 2.23 15.01 6.96
C LEU A 78 0.96 15.05 7.79
N MET A 79 0.72 14.00 8.57
CA MET A 79 -0.41 13.92 9.49
C MET A 79 0.01 13.28 10.81
N GLU A 80 -0.54 13.76 11.92
CA GLU A 80 -0.35 13.13 13.23
C GLU A 80 -1.14 11.83 13.29
N ILE A 81 -0.50 10.77 13.81
CA ILE A 81 -1.10 9.45 14.01
C ILE A 81 -1.04 9.05 15.48
N LYS A 82 -1.92 8.15 15.87
CA LYS A 82 -1.86 7.54 17.21
C LYS A 82 -0.65 6.60 17.27
N GLU A 83 -0.16 6.39 18.47
CA GLU A 83 0.99 5.54 18.75
C GLU A 83 0.75 4.11 18.21
N GLY A 84 1.74 3.62 17.47
CA GLY A 84 1.81 2.25 16.97
C GLY A 84 1.03 2.04 15.66
N THR A 85 1.76 1.87 14.58
CA THR A 85 1.25 1.13 13.43
C THR A 85 1.30 -0.33 13.83
N HIS A 86 0.14 -0.95 14.06
CA HIS A 86 0.07 -2.40 14.16
C HIS A 86 0.03 -2.94 12.74
N ASP A 87 1.05 -3.66 12.33
CA ASP A 87 0.99 -4.44 11.11
C ASP A 87 -0.15 -5.46 11.25
N ILE A 88 -1.17 -5.27 10.44
CA ILE A 88 -2.25 -6.26 10.30
C ILE A 88 -1.72 -7.29 9.30
N GLU A 89 -1.49 -8.52 9.78
CA GLU A 89 -1.10 -9.60 8.90
C GLU A 89 -2.27 -10.02 8.02
N PRO A 90 -2.06 -10.23 6.70
CA PRO A 90 -3.11 -10.69 5.82
C PRO A 90 -3.46 -12.17 6.10
N ASP A 91 -4.74 -12.49 6.04
CA ASP A 91 -5.25 -13.85 6.14
C ASP A 91 -5.18 -14.59 4.80
N VAL A 92 -5.33 -13.84 3.71
CA VAL A 92 -5.39 -14.40 2.34
C VAL A 92 -4.59 -13.55 1.37
N ARG A 93 -4.09 -14.24 0.33
CA ARG A 93 -3.58 -13.65 -0.91
C ARG A 93 -4.43 -14.13 -2.06
N ILE A 94 -4.84 -13.20 -2.93
CA ILE A 94 -5.63 -13.49 -4.13
C ILE A 94 -4.86 -12.97 -5.34
N ASN A 95 -4.59 -13.87 -6.29
CA ASN A 95 -4.02 -13.51 -7.58
C ASN A 95 -5.11 -13.60 -8.65
N ILE A 96 -5.22 -12.59 -9.48
CA ILE A 96 -6.22 -12.49 -10.53
C ILE A 96 -5.54 -12.16 -11.86
N TYR A 97 -5.97 -12.83 -12.90
CA TYR A 97 -5.50 -12.64 -14.26
C TYR A 97 -6.69 -12.49 -15.20
N SER A 98 -6.67 -11.49 -16.05
CA SER A 98 -7.74 -11.18 -17.00
C SER A 98 -7.18 -10.47 -18.22
N ASP A 99 -7.94 -10.46 -19.31
CA ASP A 99 -7.70 -9.53 -20.41
C ASP A 99 -7.94 -8.08 -19.92
N GLU A 100 -7.21 -7.13 -20.51
CA GLU A 100 -7.38 -5.72 -20.20
C GLU A 100 -8.81 -5.27 -20.55
N ARG A 101 -9.52 -4.71 -19.58
CA ARG A 101 -10.82 -4.09 -19.76
C ARG A 101 -11.09 -3.00 -18.73
N MET A 102 -11.90 -2.03 -19.15
CA MET A 102 -12.35 -0.96 -18.25
C MET A 102 -13.18 -1.56 -17.09
N GLY A 103 -12.92 -1.09 -15.88
CA GLY A 103 -13.68 -1.45 -14.67
C GLY A 103 -13.25 -2.74 -13.97
N ILE A 104 -12.22 -3.46 -14.46
CA ILE A 104 -11.83 -4.75 -13.84
C ILE A 104 -11.46 -4.63 -12.36
N ILE A 105 -10.73 -3.59 -11.97
CA ILE A 105 -10.36 -3.39 -10.55
C ILE A 105 -11.62 -3.15 -9.72
N GLU A 106 -12.53 -2.33 -10.21
CA GLU A 106 -13.79 -2.03 -9.53
C GLU A 106 -14.65 -3.30 -9.37
N ASP A 107 -14.86 -4.05 -10.45
CA ASP A 107 -15.60 -5.32 -10.40
C ASP A 107 -15.03 -6.27 -9.33
N VAL A 108 -13.70 -6.50 -9.38
CA VAL A 108 -13.02 -7.42 -8.48
C VAL A 108 -13.08 -6.95 -7.03
N THR A 109 -12.70 -5.69 -6.78
CA THR A 109 -12.61 -5.19 -5.40
C THR A 109 -13.98 -5.06 -4.74
N SER A 110 -15.02 -4.65 -5.48
CA SER A 110 -16.37 -4.55 -4.96
C SER A 110 -16.90 -5.92 -4.55
N MET A 111 -16.81 -6.92 -5.44
CA MET A 111 -17.33 -8.26 -5.15
C MET A 111 -16.58 -8.94 -3.99
N LEU A 112 -15.26 -8.78 -3.90
CA LEU A 112 -14.49 -9.34 -2.79
C LEU A 112 -14.80 -8.63 -1.47
N THR A 113 -14.97 -7.30 -1.48
CA THR A 113 -15.32 -6.54 -0.28
C THR A 113 -16.71 -6.87 0.23
N GLU A 114 -17.69 -7.01 -0.67
CA GLU A 114 -19.06 -7.45 -0.33
C GLU A 114 -19.09 -8.86 0.30
N SER A 115 -18.06 -9.68 0.03
CA SER A 115 -17.90 -11.02 0.59
C SER A 115 -17.03 -11.07 1.84
N GLY A 116 -16.80 -9.92 2.49
CA GLY A 116 -16.12 -9.81 3.78
C GLY A 116 -14.59 -9.66 3.70
N LEU A 117 -14.01 -9.42 2.52
CA LEU A 117 -12.57 -9.12 2.39
C LEU A 117 -12.30 -7.65 2.74
N ASN A 118 -11.44 -7.41 3.71
CA ASN A 118 -10.82 -6.11 3.92
C ASN A 118 -9.46 -6.09 3.24
N ILE A 119 -9.32 -5.28 2.18
CA ILE A 119 -8.11 -5.19 1.37
C ILE A 119 -7.04 -4.40 2.13
N LEU A 120 -5.89 -5.01 2.36
CA LEU A 120 -4.73 -4.38 2.99
C LEU A 120 -3.72 -3.89 1.94
N SER A 121 -3.56 -4.63 0.85
CA SER A 121 -2.66 -4.29 -0.25
C SER A 121 -3.27 -4.71 -1.58
N LEU A 122 -3.05 -3.90 -2.61
CA LEU A 122 -3.44 -4.18 -3.98
C LEU A 122 -2.34 -3.69 -4.91
N GLU A 123 -1.81 -4.60 -5.70
CA GLU A 123 -0.88 -4.29 -6.80
C GLU A 123 -1.47 -4.79 -8.11
N SER A 124 -1.41 -3.95 -9.14
CA SER A 124 -1.91 -4.32 -10.46
C SER A 124 -0.89 -3.96 -11.54
N ASN A 125 -0.70 -4.87 -12.49
CA ASN A 125 0.22 -4.70 -13.61
C ASN A 125 -0.44 -5.09 -14.92
N LEU A 126 -0.18 -4.29 -15.96
CA LEU A 126 -0.57 -4.58 -17.33
C LEU A 126 0.66 -5.08 -18.09
N ASP A 127 0.62 -6.34 -18.54
CA ASP A 127 1.64 -6.88 -19.43
C ASP A 127 1.22 -6.72 -20.89
N SER A 128 1.72 -5.67 -21.52
CA SER A 128 1.46 -5.35 -22.91
C SER A 128 2.24 -6.22 -23.92
N ASN A 129 3.11 -7.12 -23.44
CA ASN A 129 3.87 -8.04 -24.30
C ASN A 129 3.08 -9.31 -24.64
N GLN A 130 1.94 -9.54 -23.97
CA GLN A 130 1.04 -10.65 -24.26
C GLN A 130 0.06 -10.27 -25.40
N PRO A 131 -0.39 -11.24 -26.20
CA PRO A 131 -1.25 -10.98 -27.34
C PRO A 131 -2.57 -10.23 -27.02
N ASN A 132 -3.08 -10.37 -25.78
CA ASN A 132 -4.33 -9.79 -25.32
C ASN A 132 -4.15 -8.81 -24.15
N ASN A 133 -2.94 -8.23 -23.97
CA ASN A 133 -2.68 -7.35 -22.82
C ASN A 133 -3.18 -7.97 -21.49
N THR A 134 -2.43 -8.88 -20.91
CA THR A 134 -2.86 -9.54 -19.68
C THR A 134 -2.74 -8.59 -18.49
N TYR A 135 -3.83 -8.44 -17.77
CA TYR A 135 -3.90 -7.68 -16.54
C TYR A 135 -3.76 -8.62 -15.34
N SER A 136 -2.79 -8.38 -14.50
CA SER A 136 -2.60 -9.12 -13.24
C SER A 136 -2.89 -8.22 -12.04
N ILE A 137 -3.67 -8.74 -11.07
CA ILE A 137 -3.99 -8.05 -9.83
C ILE A 137 -3.60 -8.99 -8.68
N HIS A 138 -2.80 -8.47 -7.75
CA HIS A 138 -2.40 -9.15 -6.53
C HIS A 138 -3.02 -8.42 -5.34
N ILE A 139 -3.81 -9.13 -4.56
CA ILE A 139 -4.53 -8.58 -3.41
C ILE A 139 -4.12 -9.37 -2.16
N GLU A 140 -3.84 -8.66 -1.08
CA GLU A 140 -3.73 -9.23 0.25
C GLU A 140 -4.75 -8.57 1.17
N GLY A 141 -5.35 -9.36 2.05
CA GLY A 141 -6.37 -8.84 2.95
C GLY A 141 -6.72 -9.75 4.10
N THR A 142 -7.53 -9.22 5.00
CA THR A 142 -8.12 -9.97 6.12
C THR A 142 -9.57 -10.32 5.82
N VAL A 143 -10.04 -11.43 6.39
CA VAL A 143 -11.41 -11.91 6.21
C VAL A 143 -12.20 -11.86 7.52
N SER A 144 -13.44 -11.40 7.46
CA SER A 144 -14.33 -11.35 8.63
C SER A 144 -15.22 -12.58 8.79
N GLU A 145 -15.49 -13.30 7.70
CA GLU A 145 -16.47 -14.40 7.64
C GLU A 145 -15.85 -15.72 7.13
N GLY A 146 -14.50 -15.83 7.20
CA GLY A 146 -13.77 -16.95 6.64
C GLY A 146 -13.59 -16.86 5.12
N ILE A 147 -13.01 -17.89 4.51
CA ILE A 147 -12.62 -17.86 3.09
C ILE A 147 -13.68 -18.41 2.12
N THR A 148 -14.68 -19.10 2.64
CA THR A 148 -15.71 -19.75 1.79
C THR A 148 -16.46 -18.75 0.90
N PRO A 149 -16.95 -17.59 1.39
CA PRO A 149 -17.61 -16.59 0.54
C PRO A 149 -16.70 -16.06 -0.58
N LEU A 150 -15.40 -16.01 -0.34
CA LEU A 150 -14.45 -15.54 -1.35
C LEU A 150 -14.30 -16.54 -2.51
N TYR A 151 -14.30 -17.86 -2.23
CA TYR A 151 -14.31 -18.87 -3.28
C TYR A 151 -15.54 -18.75 -4.18
N GLU A 152 -16.72 -18.58 -3.60
CA GLU A 152 -17.98 -18.43 -4.36
C GLU A 152 -17.93 -17.20 -5.29
N VAL A 153 -17.34 -16.10 -4.81
CA VAL A 153 -17.15 -14.89 -5.62
C VAL A 153 -16.13 -15.08 -6.73
N LEU A 154 -15.02 -15.75 -6.45
CA LEU A 154 -13.99 -16.01 -7.44
C LEU A 154 -14.48 -16.94 -8.54
N ASP A 155 -15.27 -17.96 -8.20
CA ASP A 155 -15.93 -18.83 -9.17
C ASP A 155 -16.90 -18.03 -10.06
N ARG A 156 -17.70 -17.15 -9.46
CA ARG A 156 -18.62 -16.27 -10.20
C ARG A 156 -17.88 -15.30 -11.12
N LEU A 157 -16.76 -14.69 -10.68
CA LEU A 157 -15.90 -13.86 -11.52
C LEU A 157 -15.29 -14.63 -12.69
N SER A 158 -14.96 -15.91 -12.48
CA SER A 158 -14.48 -16.78 -13.54
C SER A 158 -15.55 -17.03 -14.60
N ASP A 159 -16.77 -17.40 -14.16
CA ASP A 159 -17.86 -17.76 -15.06
C ASP A 159 -18.42 -16.56 -15.83
N GLU A 160 -18.63 -15.44 -15.15
CA GLU A 160 -19.30 -14.27 -15.73
C GLU A 160 -18.35 -13.31 -16.48
N LYS A 161 -17.10 -13.25 -16.07
CA LYS A 161 -16.14 -12.23 -16.52
C LYS A 161 -14.89 -12.80 -17.18
N ASN A 162 -14.78 -14.12 -17.33
CA ASN A 162 -13.60 -14.81 -17.87
C ASN A 162 -12.31 -14.42 -17.14
N ILE A 163 -12.37 -14.36 -15.82
CA ILE A 163 -11.25 -14.02 -14.93
C ILE A 163 -10.65 -15.32 -14.39
N GLN A 164 -9.35 -15.48 -14.49
CA GLN A 164 -8.63 -16.55 -13.79
C GLN A 164 -8.20 -16.05 -12.41
N SER A 165 -8.46 -16.84 -11.38
CA SER A 165 -8.12 -16.46 -10.01
C SER A 165 -7.49 -17.60 -9.24
N GLN A 166 -6.69 -17.26 -8.24
CA GLN A 166 -6.11 -18.17 -7.26
C GLN A 166 -6.18 -17.53 -5.88
N LEU A 167 -6.87 -18.18 -4.94
CA LEU A 167 -6.87 -17.79 -3.53
C LEU A 167 -5.89 -18.66 -2.76
N ILE A 168 -5.02 -18.05 -1.97
CA ILE A 168 -4.00 -18.71 -1.14
C ILE A 168 -4.25 -18.25 0.31
N PRO A 169 -4.74 -19.14 1.19
CA PRO A 169 -4.79 -18.85 2.63
C PRO A 169 -3.36 -18.67 3.16
N ILE A 170 -3.12 -17.59 3.90
CA ILE A 170 -1.84 -17.31 4.58
C ILE A 170 -1.97 -17.75 6.04
N ASN A 171 -3.08 -17.41 6.66
CA ASN A 171 -3.37 -17.76 8.04
C ASN A 171 -4.20 -19.06 8.10
N SER A 172 -3.67 -20.09 8.78
CA SER A 172 -4.35 -21.39 8.91
C SER A 172 -5.62 -21.35 9.78
N GLN A 173 -5.93 -20.24 10.44
CA GLN A 173 -7.11 -20.08 11.29
C GLN A 173 -8.37 -19.68 10.51
N VAL A 174 -8.25 -19.32 9.24
CA VAL A 174 -9.36 -18.85 8.39
C VAL A 174 -9.92 -19.93 7.44
N ILE A 175 -9.36 -21.13 7.50
CA ILE A 175 -9.75 -22.28 6.67
C ILE A 175 -11.00 -22.97 7.24
#